data_1764fd6af46f9d8e925dc7d712228fd1
#
_entry.id   1764fd6af46f9d8e925dc7d712228fd1
#
_cell.length_a   1.000
_cell.length_b   1.000
_cell.length_c   1.000
_cell.angle_alpha   90.00
_cell.angle_beta   90.00
_cell.angle_gamma   90.00
#
_symmetry.space_group_name_H-M   'P 1'
#
loop_
_entity.id
_entity.type
_entity.pdbx_description
1 polymer ?
#
loop_
_entity_poly.entity_id
_entity_poly.type
_entity_poly.pdbx_seq_one_letter_code
_entity_poly.pdbx_strand_id
1 'polypeptide(L)'
;MKLCIIKPPLPFGWTPVAPPILEYLAALTHRADPAIEIELISASAMPDAIDAIECDLAAISLLTPTAVPGYRIAEKLRARGIKVVFGGMHASAMPEEAKSHGDAVVIGEAESVWPEVLRDFKSGQLKSFYRGERIELDDLPTPLYGLLQGRRKHQFRIVNTSRGCPYNCTFCSVKPFWGEKIRFRPIEHVVRDVAAIPEKMYINGDENIWWAGTEQRAIDLFNALRGSGKRWMGFGSLRPVLSPAGKRMLNAARESGMLTAWVGWDAMTDEGLKAYHADGKIGVDREAAVRTIKDHGIDVSLFYMLGSRADSLDDFKRSLEVADRLGVSMHPSLVVPYPGTKLREQYGPYLYKDMGWEYYTGAYALFDHPDPAMTPEVREEQFFETSLEVLRLGRVLRHMLKVPWAGFPHAHILSLMSQIPVRHGYKLAYEKWKAERSAVADKRRNARRQERVLPGI
;
A
#
# COMPACT_ATOMS: atom_id res chain seq x y z
N MET A 1 12.92 -2.23 30.00
CA MET A 1 12.82 -1.36 28.82
C MET A 1 11.46 -1.55 28.19
N LYS A 2 10.75 -0.46 27.96
CA LYS A 2 9.47 -0.46 27.25
C LYS A 2 9.63 0.16 25.87
N LEU A 3 9.20 -0.56 24.81
CA LEU A 3 9.22 -0.13 23.42
C LEU A 3 7.79 0.13 22.93
N CYS A 4 7.52 1.31 22.42
CA CYS A 4 6.29 1.58 21.66
C CYS A 4 6.56 1.50 20.16
N ILE A 5 5.77 0.69 19.44
CA ILE A 5 5.82 0.62 17.97
C ILE A 5 4.58 1.32 17.43
N ILE A 6 4.79 2.37 16.64
CA ILE A 6 3.75 3.33 16.29
C ILE A 6 3.55 3.37 14.77
N LYS A 7 2.30 3.27 14.34
CA LYS A 7 1.85 3.59 12.99
C LYS A 7 1.11 4.93 13.02
N PRO A 8 1.63 5.99 12.39
CA PRO A 8 0.96 7.29 12.31
C PRO A 8 -0.36 7.20 11.54
N PRO A 9 -1.30 8.15 11.76
CA PRO A 9 -2.59 8.16 11.09
C PRO A 9 -2.44 8.43 9.60
N LEU A 10 -3.30 7.80 8.80
CA LEU A 10 -3.45 8.13 7.38
C LEU A 10 -4.31 9.40 7.24
N PRO A 11 -4.06 10.25 6.23
CA PRO A 11 -4.77 11.52 6.03
C PRO A 11 -6.30 11.38 5.90
N PHE A 12 -6.78 10.26 5.40
CA PHE A 12 -8.22 9.97 5.27
C PHE A 12 -8.80 9.14 6.41
N GLY A 13 -8.03 8.88 7.47
CA GLY A 13 -8.51 8.33 8.74
C GLY A 13 -9.02 6.88 8.72
N TRP A 14 -9.19 6.25 7.55
CA TRP A 14 -9.71 4.88 7.45
C TRP A 14 -8.81 3.99 6.58
N THR A 15 -8.54 2.79 7.07
CA THR A 15 -7.88 1.73 6.31
C THR A 15 -8.55 0.39 6.63
N PRO A 16 -8.88 -0.42 5.60
CA PRO A 16 -9.42 -1.75 5.83
C PRO A 16 -8.37 -2.74 6.35
N VAL A 17 -7.13 -2.29 6.52
CA VAL A 17 -5.98 -3.15 6.79
C VAL A 17 -5.35 -2.81 8.13
N ALA A 18 -5.13 -3.83 8.96
CA ALA A 18 -4.30 -3.69 10.15
C ALA A 18 -2.84 -3.49 9.73
N PRO A 19 -2.10 -2.56 10.37
CA PRO A 19 -0.70 -2.31 9.99
C PRO A 19 0.18 -3.53 10.27
N PRO A 20 0.65 -4.28 9.24
CA PRO A 20 1.37 -5.55 9.46
C PRO A 20 2.71 -5.35 10.16
N ILE A 21 3.33 -4.18 9.96
CA ILE A 21 4.64 -3.87 10.51
C ILE A 21 4.65 -3.85 12.05
N LEU A 22 3.53 -3.48 12.69
CA LEU A 22 3.48 -3.37 14.15
C LEU A 22 3.70 -4.75 14.80
N GLU A 23 2.87 -5.72 14.44
CA GLU A 23 2.93 -7.08 15.03
C GLU A 23 4.16 -7.86 14.57
N TYR A 24 4.67 -7.55 13.37
CA TYR A 24 5.90 -8.14 12.85
C TYR A 24 7.15 -7.60 13.55
N LEU A 25 7.28 -6.28 13.69
CA LEU A 25 8.41 -5.68 14.41
C LEU A 25 8.41 -6.07 15.91
N ALA A 26 7.21 -6.26 16.49
CA ALA A 26 7.07 -6.82 17.83
C ALA A 26 7.65 -8.24 17.91
N ALA A 27 7.39 -9.09 16.91
CA ALA A 27 7.94 -10.44 16.86
C ALA A 27 9.48 -10.44 16.73
N LEU A 28 10.03 -9.55 15.90
CA LEU A 28 11.48 -9.34 15.78
C LEU A 28 12.10 -8.85 17.10
N THR A 29 11.41 -7.93 17.77
CA THR A 29 11.85 -7.42 19.10
C THR A 29 11.86 -8.52 20.14
N HIS A 30 10.77 -9.27 20.25
CA HIS A 30 10.68 -10.39 21.21
C HIS A 30 11.72 -11.48 20.95
N ARG A 31 12.02 -11.77 19.68
CA ARG A 31 13.09 -12.71 19.31
C ARG A 31 14.48 -12.18 19.69
N ALA A 32 14.72 -10.88 19.53
CA ALA A 32 15.98 -10.26 19.89
C ALA A 32 16.19 -10.16 21.40
N ASP A 33 15.12 -9.84 22.14
CA ASP A 33 15.13 -9.70 23.59
C ASP A 33 13.73 -9.85 24.19
N PRO A 34 13.38 -11.02 24.73
CA PRO A 34 12.07 -11.30 25.31
C PRO A 34 11.72 -10.45 26.55
N ALA A 35 12.72 -9.80 27.18
CA ALA A 35 12.52 -8.97 28.37
C ALA A 35 12.03 -7.55 28.03
N ILE A 36 11.96 -7.17 26.75
CA ILE A 36 11.42 -5.88 26.32
C ILE A 36 9.90 -5.93 26.38
N GLU A 37 9.31 -5.05 27.16
CA GLU A 37 7.86 -4.78 27.14
C GLU A 37 7.50 -4.05 25.83
N ILE A 38 6.49 -4.55 25.11
CA ILE A 38 6.13 -4.01 23.79
C ILE A 38 4.69 -3.50 23.80
N GLU A 39 4.51 -2.26 23.36
CA GLU A 39 3.19 -1.67 23.14
C GLU A 39 3.02 -1.30 21.66
N LEU A 40 1.88 -1.69 21.06
CA LEU A 40 1.56 -1.40 19.66
C LEU A 40 0.49 -0.35 19.55
N ILE A 41 0.78 0.73 18.82
CA ILE A 41 -0.13 1.86 18.66
C ILE A 41 -0.43 2.11 17.18
N SER A 42 -1.71 1.98 16.82
CA SER A 42 -2.23 2.48 15.57
C SER A 42 -2.93 3.82 15.80
N ALA A 43 -2.26 4.92 15.51
CA ALA A 43 -2.78 6.26 15.80
C ALA A 43 -4.08 6.60 15.05
N SER A 44 -4.38 5.93 13.93
CA SER A 44 -5.69 6.04 13.27
C SER A 44 -6.84 5.43 14.08
N ALA A 45 -6.54 4.43 14.93
CA ALA A 45 -7.53 3.76 15.77
C ALA A 45 -7.60 4.37 17.18
N MET A 46 -6.49 4.95 17.62
CA MET A 46 -6.29 5.45 18.99
C MET A 46 -5.56 6.82 18.97
N PRO A 47 -6.19 7.89 18.46
CA PRO A 47 -5.51 9.19 18.30
C PRO A 47 -5.07 9.78 19.64
N ASP A 48 -5.84 9.60 20.70
CA ASP A 48 -5.55 10.14 22.05
C ASP A 48 -4.45 9.35 22.78
N ALA A 49 -4.14 8.13 22.34
CA ALA A 49 -3.09 7.32 22.96
C ALA A 49 -1.70 7.95 22.87
N ILE A 50 -1.47 8.81 21.87
CA ILE A 50 -0.15 9.44 21.65
C ILE A 50 0.28 10.29 22.83
N ASP A 51 -0.63 11.03 23.42
CA ASP A 51 -0.32 11.93 24.55
C ASP A 51 -0.13 11.14 25.88
N ALA A 52 -0.66 9.92 25.95
CA ALA A 52 -0.53 9.00 27.08
C ALA A 52 0.62 7.98 26.95
N ILE A 53 1.40 8.00 25.87
CA ILE A 53 2.51 7.05 25.67
C ILE A 53 3.54 7.22 26.78
N GLU A 54 3.87 6.10 27.43
CA GLU A 54 5.01 5.98 28.35
C GLU A 54 5.92 4.85 27.85
N CYS A 55 7.08 5.20 27.32
CA CYS A 55 8.08 4.23 26.87
C CYS A 55 9.49 4.83 26.92
N ASP A 56 10.49 3.95 26.84
CA ASP A 56 11.89 4.36 26.77
C ASP A 56 12.30 4.66 25.34
N LEU A 57 11.74 3.91 24.37
CA LEU A 57 12.03 4.01 22.94
C LEU A 57 10.72 3.94 22.15
N ALA A 58 10.58 4.80 21.14
CA ALA A 58 9.50 4.75 20.17
C ALA A 58 10.03 4.40 18.77
N ALA A 59 9.48 3.36 18.14
CA ALA A 59 9.73 3.02 16.76
C ALA A 59 8.54 3.44 15.89
N ILE A 60 8.76 4.33 14.94
CA ILE A 60 7.68 4.90 14.09
C ILE A 60 7.90 4.47 12.63
N SER A 61 6.93 3.74 12.06
CA SER A 61 6.97 3.31 10.66
C SER A 61 6.28 4.32 9.76
N LEU A 62 7.03 4.90 8.80
CA LEU A 62 6.57 5.96 7.90
C LEU A 62 6.29 5.43 6.49
N LEU A 63 5.08 5.73 6.00
CA LEU A 63 4.76 5.83 4.58
C LEU A 63 4.75 7.31 4.19
N THR A 64 4.91 7.65 2.92
CA THR A 64 4.98 9.06 2.50
C THR A 64 3.78 9.89 3.00
N PRO A 65 2.53 9.49 2.82
CA PRO A 65 1.40 10.30 3.32
C PRO A 65 1.31 10.36 4.86
N THR A 66 2.05 9.52 5.58
CA THR A 66 2.07 9.53 7.05
C THR A 66 3.33 10.17 7.64
N ALA A 67 4.22 10.73 6.82
CA ALA A 67 5.47 11.31 7.28
C ALA A 67 5.23 12.51 8.19
N VAL A 68 4.45 13.50 7.73
CA VAL A 68 4.16 14.71 8.53
C VAL A 68 3.49 14.39 9.86
N PRO A 69 2.38 13.60 9.92
CA PRO A 69 1.85 13.18 11.21
C PRO A 69 2.86 12.39 12.06
N GLY A 70 3.70 11.56 11.44
CA GLY A 70 4.75 10.82 12.15
C GLY A 70 5.80 11.74 12.77
N TYR A 71 6.23 12.79 12.07
CA TYR A 71 7.15 13.80 12.59
C TYR A 71 6.56 14.57 13.76
N ARG A 72 5.28 14.98 13.68
CA ARG A 72 4.58 15.62 14.81
C ARG A 72 4.48 14.71 16.04
N ILE A 73 4.26 13.41 15.84
CA ILE A 73 4.29 12.44 16.95
C ILE A 73 5.68 12.39 17.56
N ALA A 74 6.72 12.29 16.73
CA ALA A 74 8.11 12.25 17.19
C ALA A 74 8.50 13.50 17.97
N GLU A 75 8.12 14.70 17.52
CA GLU A 75 8.35 15.96 18.21
C GLU A 75 7.75 15.96 19.63
N LYS A 76 6.49 15.51 19.78
CA LYS A 76 5.83 15.36 21.09
C LYS A 76 6.57 14.39 22.02
N LEU A 77 6.97 13.23 21.50
CA LEU A 77 7.68 12.22 22.27
C LEU A 77 9.07 12.68 22.70
N ARG A 78 9.83 13.28 21.78
CA ARG A 78 11.17 13.82 22.05
C ARG A 78 11.15 14.98 23.05
N ALA A 79 10.12 15.83 23.02
CA ALA A 79 9.92 16.89 24.03
C ALA A 79 9.75 16.31 25.46
N ARG A 80 9.34 15.04 25.57
CA ARG A 80 9.22 14.30 26.84
C ARG A 80 10.47 13.44 27.15
N GLY A 81 11.55 13.56 26.37
CA GLY A 81 12.80 12.82 26.55
C GLY A 81 12.79 11.40 25.95
N ILE A 82 11.72 10.98 25.28
CA ILE A 82 11.61 9.67 24.67
C ILE A 82 12.40 9.65 23.36
N LYS A 83 13.30 8.66 23.19
CA LYS A 83 14.05 8.48 21.94
C LYS A 83 13.17 7.92 20.84
N VAL A 84 13.36 8.41 19.60
CA VAL A 84 12.56 8.05 18.43
C VAL A 84 13.43 7.48 17.32
N VAL A 85 13.08 6.28 16.86
CA VAL A 85 13.67 5.62 15.69
C VAL A 85 12.63 5.56 14.57
N PHE A 86 12.95 6.13 13.42
CA PHE A 86 12.12 6.01 12.23
C PHE A 86 12.54 4.82 11.35
N GLY A 87 11.55 4.23 10.68
CA GLY A 87 11.74 3.22 9.63
C GLY A 87 10.62 3.26 8.60
N GLY A 88 10.63 2.31 7.68
CA GLY A 88 9.64 2.18 6.62
C GLY A 88 10.05 2.86 5.32
N MET A 89 9.16 2.77 4.31
CA MET A 89 9.49 3.19 2.93
C MET A 89 9.85 4.67 2.81
N HIS A 90 9.13 5.55 3.51
CA HIS A 90 9.42 6.99 3.44
C HIS A 90 10.75 7.32 4.11
N ALA A 91 11.00 6.83 5.32
CA ALA A 91 12.25 7.06 6.04
C ALA A 91 13.45 6.49 5.26
N SER A 92 13.27 5.41 4.52
CA SER A 92 14.31 4.83 3.66
C SER A 92 14.58 5.67 2.41
N ALA A 93 13.57 6.32 1.85
CA ALA A 93 13.70 7.17 0.68
C ALA A 93 14.18 8.59 1.02
N MET A 94 13.88 9.08 2.24
CA MET A 94 14.17 10.42 2.73
C MET A 94 14.88 10.37 4.11
N PRO A 95 16.05 9.70 4.21
CA PRO A 95 16.64 9.39 5.51
C PRO A 95 17.12 10.65 6.27
N GLU A 96 17.69 11.62 5.59
CA GLU A 96 18.18 12.85 6.22
C GLU A 96 17.01 13.71 6.75
N GLU A 97 15.92 13.80 5.98
CA GLU A 97 14.71 14.47 6.43
C GLU A 97 14.15 13.77 7.67
N ALA A 98 13.95 12.44 7.62
CA ALA A 98 13.46 11.68 8.76
C ALA A 98 14.39 11.85 9.99
N LYS A 99 15.72 11.85 9.79
CA LYS A 99 16.70 12.06 10.87
C LYS A 99 16.57 13.42 11.54
N SER A 100 16.21 14.47 10.79
CA SER A 100 16.02 15.80 11.39
C SER A 100 14.88 15.83 12.42
N HIS A 101 13.91 14.93 12.31
CA HIS A 101 12.76 14.78 13.23
C HIS A 101 12.93 13.68 14.29
N GLY A 102 13.95 12.81 14.17
CA GLY A 102 14.15 11.67 15.07
C GLY A 102 15.57 11.53 15.59
N ASP A 103 15.79 10.54 16.45
CA ASP A 103 17.13 10.25 17.01
C ASP A 103 17.90 9.24 16.15
N ALA A 104 17.22 8.36 15.44
CA ALA A 104 17.81 7.41 14.50
C ALA A 104 16.86 7.06 13.35
N VAL A 105 17.43 6.55 12.25
CA VAL A 105 16.68 6.07 11.07
C VAL A 105 17.18 4.70 10.66
N VAL A 106 16.25 3.75 10.51
CA VAL A 106 16.47 2.45 9.88
C VAL A 106 16.13 2.58 8.40
N ILE A 107 17.12 2.38 7.54
CA ILE A 107 17.03 2.47 6.08
C ILE A 107 16.99 1.06 5.51
N GLY A 108 15.98 0.71 4.71
CA GLY A 108 15.79 -0.63 4.14
C GLY A 108 15.08 -1.61 5.08
N GLU A 109 15.47 -2.88 5.02
CA GLU A 109 14.85 -3.95 5.82
C GLU A 109 15.40 -3.95 7.24
N ALA A 110 14.51 -3.88 8.22
CA ALA A 110 14.90 -3.75 9.62
C ALA A 110 15.53 -5.04 10.21
N GLU A 111 15.24 -6.20 9.65
CA GLU A 111 15.55 -7.51 10.19
C GLU A 111 17.03 -7.70 10.52
N SER A 112 17.91 -7.26 9.64
CA SER A 112 19.37 -7.41 9.81
C SER A 112 19.97 -6.46 10.85
N VAL A 113 19.32 -5.33 11.14
CA VAL A 113 19.86 -4.27 12.01
C VAL A 113 19.06 -4.02 13.29
N TRP A 114 17.84 -4.52 13.38
CA TRP A 114 16.97 -4.25 14.52
C TRP A 114 17.54 -4.71 15.87
N PRO A 115 18.18 -5.91 15.99
CA PRO A 115 18.86 -6.28 17.22
C PRO A 115 20.00 -5.32 17.61
N GLU A 116 20.70 -4.74 16.62
CA GLU A 116 21.74 -3.73 16.87
C GLU A 116 21.14 -2.44 17.41
N VAL A 117 20.04 -1.94 16.78
CA VAL A 117 19.30 -0.75 17.27
C VAL A 117 18.92 -0.90 18.75
N LEU A 118 18.39 -2.06 19.13
CA LEU A 118 17.98 -2.32 20.52
C LEU A 118 19.19 -2.36 21.48
N ARG A 119 20.30 -2.96 21.09
CA ARG A 119 21.54 -2.99 21.89
C ARG A 119 22.13 -1.60 22.06
N ASP A 120 22.27 -0.87 20.97
CA ASP A 120 22.85 0.48 20.95
C ASP A 120 22.00 1.45 21.79
N PHE A 121 20.67 1.34 21.71
CA PHE A 121 19.78 2.11 22.57
C PHE A 121 20.03 1.78 24.06
N LYS A 122 20.08 0.50 24.45
CA LYS A 122 20.31 0.09 25.84
C LYS A 122 21.65 0.55 26.40
N SER A 123 22.68 0.66 25.55
CA SER A 123 24.00 1.15 25.94
C SER A 123 24.15 2.67 25.86
N GLY A 124 23.09 3.41 25.44
CA GLY A 124 23.14 4.85 25.22
C GLY A 124 23.95 5.28 23.99
N GLN A 125 24.21 4.38 23.04
CA GLN A 125 25.05 4.59 21.86
C GLN A 125 24.27 4.55 20.53
N LEU A 126 23.02 5.02 20.55
CA LEU A 126 22.15 5.02 19.38
C LEU A 126 22.78 5.79 18.23
N LYS A 127 22.98 5.13 17.07
CA LYS A 127 23.52 5.74 15.85
C LYS A 127 22.46 6.55 15.09
N SER A 128 22.89 7.53 14.32
CA SER A 128 21.97 8.31 13.47
C SER A 128 21.30 7.46 12.39
N PHE A 129 22.03 6.52 11.79
CA PHE A 129 21.54 5.69 10.70
C PHE A 129 21.94 4.23 10.88
N TYR A 130 20.98 3.34 10.60
CA TYR A 130 21.17 1.88 10.51
C TYR A 130 20.74 1.45 9.10
N ARG A 131 21.63 0.81 8.34
CA ARG A 131 21.36 0.39 6.97
C ARG A 131 21.11 -1.10 6.95
N GLY A 132 19.83 -1.48 6.85
CA GLY A 132 19.40 -2.86 6.76
C GLY A 132 19.68 -3.45 5.38
N GLU A 133 20.19 -4.67 5.37
CA GLU A 133 20.42 -5.45 4.16
C GLU A 133 19.16 -6.23 3.77
N ARG A 134 19.07 -6.56 2.47
CA ARG A 134 18.02 -7.45 1.96
C ARG A 134 18.38 -8.89 2.30
N ILE A 135 17.68 -9.45 3.26
CA ILE A 135 17.90 -10.83 3.73
C ILE A 135 17.09 -11.85 2.93
N GLU A 136 17.50 -13.11 2.95
CA GLU A 136 16.61 -14.22 2.58
C GLU A 136 15.49 -14.35 3.61
N LEU A 137 14.35 -14.90 3.23
CA LEU A 137 13.13 -14.83 4.05
C LEU A 137 12.87 -16.15 4.83
N ASP A 138 13.90 -16.97 4.98
CA ASP A 138 13.77 -18.32 5.55
C ASP A 138 13.53 -18.32 7.06
N ASP A 139 14.03 -17.29 7.77
CA ASP A 139 13.96 -17.20 9.23
C ASP A 139 13.18 -15.96 9.71
N LEU A 140 12.03 -15.69 9.11
CA LEU A 140 11.17 -14.64 9.61
C LEU A 140 10.25 -15.15 10.71
N PRO A 141 10.09 -14.40 11.83
CA PRO A 141 9.17 -14.80 12.88
C PRO A 141 7.72 -14.67 12.44
N THR A 142 6.85 -15.49 13.02
CA THR A 142 5.40 -15.26 12.93
C THR A 142 5.04 -13.96 13.65
N PRO A 143 4.27 -13.05 13.03
CA PRO A 143 3.82 -11.83 13.69
C PRO A 143 3.07 -12.13 15.00
N LEU A 144 3.27 -11.30 16.02
CA LEU A 144 2.59 -11.46 17.32
C LEU A 144 1.15 -10.95 17.22
N TYR A 145 0.31 -11.73 16.53
CA TYR A 145 -1.11 -11.42 16.38
C TYR A 145 -1.80 -11.36 17.75
N GLY A 146 -2.54 -10.28 17.97
CA GLY A 146 -3.27 -10.07 19.23
C GLY A 146 -2.70 -8.99 20.13
N LEU A 147 -1.45 -8.55 19.94
CA LEU A 147 -0.88 -7.44 20.70
C LEU A 147 -1.47 -6.09 20.31
N LEU A 148 -1.90 -5.91 19.06
CA LEU A 148 -2.46 -4.65 18.60
C LEU A 148 -3.84 -4.38 19.22
N GLN A 149 -3.86 -3.53 20.23
CA GLN A 149 -5.08 -3.05 20.88
C GLN A 149 -5.82 -2.02 20.02
N GLY A 150 -7.11 -1.84 20.27
CA GLY A 150 -7.93 -0.85 19.55
C GLY A 150 -8.16 -1.17 18.07
N ARG A 151 -7.74 -2.33 17.58
CA ARG A 151 -7.99 -2.76 16.21
C ARG A 151 -9.50 -2.84 15.95
N ARG A 152 -9.95 -2.19 14.89
CA ARG A 152 -11.36 -2.29 14.46
C ARG A 152 -11.65 -3.71 13.95
N LYS A 153 -12.77 -4.30 14.32
CA LYS A 153 -13.19 -5.67 13.93
C LYS A 153 -13.20 -5.92 12.42
N HIS A 154 -13.21 -4.87 11.60
CA HIS A 154 -13.27 -4.95 10.14
C HIS A 154 -11.91 -4.80 9.45
N GLN A 155 -10.81 -4.68 10.19
CA GLN A 155 -9.49 -4.60 9.59
C GLN A 155 -8.93 -5.99 9.33
N PHE A 156 -8.55 -6.23 8.08
CA PHE A 156 -7.90 -7.46 7.66
C PHE A 156 -6.43 -7.48 8.06
N ARG A 157 -5.94 -8.64 8.47
CA ARG A 157 -4.50 -8.85 8.63
C ARG A 157 -3.84 -9.09 7.30
N ILE A 158 -2.55 -8.82 7.24
CA ILE A 158 -1.72 -9.04 6.06
C ILE A 158 -0.75 -10.20 6.33
N VAL A 159 -0.62 -11.08 5.34
CA VAL A 159 0.45 -12.09 5.26
C VAL A 159 1.26 -11.83 4.00
N ASN A 160 2.57 -11.71 4.12
CA ASN A 160 3.47 -11.66 3.00
C ASN A 160 4.08 -13.05 2.77
N THR A 161 4.14 -13.49 1.51
CA THR A 161 4.74 -14.76 1.09
C THR A 161 6.02 -14.55 0.29
N SER A 162 6.25 -13.32 -0.15
CA SER A 162 7.44 -12.91 -0.90
C SER A 162 7.75 -11.43 -0.70
N ARG A 163 8.94 -11.02 -1.11
CA ARG A 163 9.38 -9.62 -1.26
C ARG A 163 10.15 -9.45 -2.55
N GLY A 164 10.07 -8.25 -3.13
CA GLY A 164 10.77 -7.89 -4.36
C GLY A 164 9.90 -8.00 -5.60
N CYS A 165 10.31 -7.31 -6.67
CA CYS A 165 9.59 -7.28 -7.93
C CYS A 165 10.56 -7.13 -9.11
N PRO A 166 10.53 -8.02 -10.12
CA PRO A 166 11.46 -7.98 -11.24
C PRO A 166 11.13 -6.86 -12.23
N TYR A 167 9.93 -6.31 -12.18
CA TYR A 167 9.50 -5.23 -13.08
C TYR A 167 10.12 -3.89 -12.68
N ASN A 168 10.21 -2.97 -13.66
CA ASN A 168 10.91 -1.70 -13.51
C ASN A 168 9.96 -0.50 -13.67
N CYS A 169 8.72 -0.66 -13.22
CA CYS A 169 7.70 0.40 -13.32
C CYS A 169 8.20 1.69 -12.64
N THR A 170 8.20 2.79 -13.38
CA THR A 170 8.83 4.06 -12.95
C THR A 170 8.15 4.68 -11.73
N PHE A 171 6.86 4.44 -11.56
CA PHE A 171 6.06 4.97 -10.43
C PHE A 171 6.20 4.16 -9.13
N CYS A 172 6.75 2.93 -9.20
CA CYS A 172 6.65 1.96 -8.12
C CYS A 172 7.82 2.06 -7.15
N SER A 173 7.53 2.17 -5.85
CA SER A 173 8.51 2.19 -4.77
C SER A 173 9.01 0.81 -4.34
N VAL A 174 8.43 -0.27 -4.89
CA VAL A 174 8.75 -1.65 -4.50
C VAL A 174 10.19 -2.00 -4.83
N LYS A 175 10.61 -1.78 -6.08
CA LYS A 175 11.98 -2.12 -6.49
C LYS A 175 13.06 -1.32 -5.76
N PRO A 176 12.94 -0.01 -5.56
CA PRO A 176 13.87 0.75 -4.72
C PRO A 176 13.99 0.21 -3.29
N PHE A 177 12.88 -0.22 -2.68
CA PHE A 177 12.85 -0.68 -1.30
C PHE A 177 13.19 -2.17 -1.15
N TRP A 178 12.42 -3.07 -1.80
CA TRP A 178 12.54 -4.52 -1.66
C TRP A 178 13.52 -5.18 -2.64
N GLY A 179 13.96 -4.47 -3.70
CA GLY A 179 14.84 -5.00 -4.73
C GLY A 179 14.11 -5.67 -5.89
N GLU A 180 14.91 -6.13 -6.87
CA GLU A 180 14.41 -6.76 -8.09
C GLU A 180 14.31 -8.29 -8.00
N LYS A 181 15.13 -8.92 -7.16
CA LYS A 181 15.06 -10.37 -6.91
C LYS A 181 13.80 -10.68 -6.09
N ILE A 182 12.96 -11.56 -6.61
CA ILE A 182 11.85 -12.11 -5.82
C ILE A 182 12.45 -13.09 -4.80
N ARG A 183 12.24 -12.82 -3.52
CA ARG A 183 12.64 -13.66 -2.40
C ARG A 183 11.38 -14.27 -1.81
N PHE A 184 11.27 -15.58 -1.82
CA PHE A 184 10.11 -16.30 -1.30
C PHE A 184 10.34 -16.76 0.14
N ARG A 185 9.29 -16.72 0.93
CA ARG A 185 9.26 -17.41 2.23
C ARG A 185 9.03 -18.90 2.03
N PRO A 186 9.56 -19.78 2.90
CA PRO A 186 9.19 -21.18 2.93
C PRO A 186 7.67 -21.34 3.05
N ILE A 187 7.11 -22.32 2.32
CA ILE A 187 5.65 -22.52 2.27
C ILE A 187 5.10 -22.83 3.66
N GLU A 188 5.80 -23.68 4.41
CA GLU A 188 5.46 -24.06 5.78
C GLU A 188 5.40 -22.86 6.73
N HIS A 189 6.26 -21.86 6.55
CA HIS A 189 6.23 -20.63 7.36
C HIS A 189 5.00 -19.77 7.01
N VAL A 190 4.62 -19.70 5.74
CA VAL A 190 3.40 -18.99 5.31
C VAL A 190 2.16 -19.70 5.86
N VAL A 191 2.10 -21.04 5.77
CA VAL A 191 1.00 -21.85 6.32
C VAL A 191 0.86 -21.64 7.83
N ARG A 192 1.98 -21.66 8.57
CA ARG A 192 2.02 -21.36 10.00
C ARG A 192 1.44 -19.98 10.32
N ASP A 193 1.87 -18.94 9.58
CA ASP A 193 1.39 -17.58 9.81
C ASP A 193 -0.10 -17.42 9.49
N VAL A 194 -0.58 -18.04 8.40
CA VAL A 194 -2.01 -18.06 8.07
C VAL A 194 -2.84 -18.78 9.13
N ALA A 195 -2.32 -19.89 9.67
CA ALA A 195 -2.98 -20.62 10.76
C ALA A 195 -3.05 -19.80 12.05
N ALA A 196 -2.04 -18.97 12.32
CA ALA A 196 -1.98 -18.11 13.50
C ALA A 196 -2.94 -16.91 13.45
N ILE A 197 -3.46 -16.53 12.28
CA ILE A 197 -4.46 -15.45 12.16
C ILE A 197 -5.78 -15.90 12.79
N PRO A 198 -6.33 -15.17 13.78
CA PRO A 198 -7.61 -15.53 14.37
C PRO A 198 -8.81 -15.30 13.44
N GLU A 199 -8.73 -14.35 12.50
CA GLU A 199 -9.80 -13.99 11.57
C GLU A 199 -9.95 -15.03 10.45
N LYS A 200 -11.17 -15.16 9.91
CA LYS A 200 -11.45 -16.04 8.75
C LYS A 200 -10.96 -15.49 7.42
N MET A 201 -10.63 -14.19 7.38
CA MET A 201 -10.19 -13.51 6.16
C MET A 201 -8.88 -12.75 6.41
N TYR A 202 -8.00 -12.77 5.41
CA TYR A 202 -6.76 -12.00 5.40
C TYR A 202 -6.46 -11.45 4.00
N ILE A 203 -5.51 -10.56 3.93
CA ILE A 203 -4.95 -10.03 2.68
C ILE A 203 -3.56 -10.64 2.48
N ASN A 204 -3.32 -11.21 1.31
CA ASN A 204 -1.96 -11.43 0.87
C ASN A 204 -1.38 -10.07 0.48
N GLY A 205 -0.32 -9.67 1.16
CA GLY A 205 0.30 -8.36 1.02
C GLY A 205 1.50 -8.32 0.09
N ASP A 206 1.71 -9.38 -0.69
CA ASP A 206 2.76 -9.40 -1.70
C ASP A 206 2.45 -8.39 -2.81
N GLU A 207 3.48 -7.87 -3.42
CA GLU A 207 3.39 -6.98 -4.59
C GLU A 207 2.71 -7.66 -5.79
N ASN A 208 2.92 -8.94 -5.91
CA ASN A 208 2.15 -9.92 -6.65
C ASN A 208 2.34 -11.29 -5.99
N ILE A 209 1.30 -12.09 -5.95
CA ILE A 209 1.38 -13.44 -5.38
C ILE A 209 1.83 -14.48 -6.41
N TRP A 210 1.73 -14.14 -7.69
CA TRP A 210 2.24 -14.96 -8.81
C TRP A 210 2.84 -14.10 -9.89
N TRP A 211 3.88 -14.63 -10.52
CA TRP A 211 4.64 -14.00 -11.60
C TRP A 211 4.73 -14.94 -12.78
N ALA A 212 4.99 -14.44 -13.95
CA ALA A 212 5.35 -15.30 -15.09
C ALA A 212 6.64 -16.07 -14.77
N GLY A 213 6.58 -17.40 -14.87
CA GLY A 213 7.68 -18.30 -14.52
C GLY A 213 7.71 -18.77 -13.06
N THR A 214 6.77 -18.35 -12.22
CA THR A 214 6.66 -18.82 -10.84
C THR A 214 5.33 -19.53 -10.53
N GLU A 215 4.60 -19.91 -11.57
CA GLU A 215 3.27 -20.50 -11.45
C GLU A 215 3.27 -21.78 -10.60
N GLN A 216 4.33 -22.61 -10.71
CA GLN A 216 4.41 -23.84 -9.92
C GLN A 216 4.55 -23.53 -8.44
N ARG A 217 5.42 -22.56 -8.07
CA ARG A 217 5.56 -22.12 -6.67
C ARG A 217 4.23 -21.61 -6.10
N ALA A 218 3.45 -20.86 -6.90
CA ALA A 218 2.15 -20.38 -6.50
C ALA A 218 1.16 -21.54 -6.31
N ILE A 219 1.15 -22.52 -7.23
CA ILE A 219 0.32 -23.74 -7.10
C ILE A 219 0.67 -24.50 -5.81
N ASP A 220 1.95 -24.70 -5.51
CA ASP A 220 2.39 -25.42 -4.32
C ASP A 220 1.94 -24.71 -3.04
N LEU A 221 2.10 -23.37 -2.97
CA LEU A 221 1.60 -22.55 -1.88
C LEU A 221 0.07 -22.68 -1.70
N PHE A 222 -0.68 -22.55 -2.80
CA PHE A 222 -2.14 -22.60 -2.73
C PHE A 222 -2.63 -23.98 -2.32
N ASN A 223 -2.01 -25.04 -2.80
CA ASN A 223 -2.30 -26.40 -2.37
C ASN A 223 -2.02 -26.60 -0.87
N ALA A 224 -0.94 -26.04 -0.34
CA ALA A 224 -0.62 -26.10 1.08
C ALA A 224 -1.60 -25.28 1.96
N LEU A 225 -2.20 -24.21 1.41
CA LEU A 225 -3.23 -23.41 2.07
C LEU A 225 -4.66 -24.00 1.95
N ARG A 226 -4.85 -25.02 1.08
CA ARG A 226 -6.15 -25.70 0.91
C ARG A 226 -6.58 -26.33 2.23
N GLY A 227 -7.84 -26.17 2.56
CA GLY A 227 -8.38 -26.70 3.83
C GLY A 227 -8.12 -25.87 5.08
N SER A 228 -7.39 -24.75 4.98
CA SER A 228 -7.15 -23.85 6.12
C SER A 228 -8.43 -23.21 6.69
N GLY A 229 -9.55 -23.28 5.99
CA GLY A 229 -10.80 -22.60 6.34
C GLY A 229 -10.75 -21.06 6.17
N LYS A 230 -9.62 -20.53 5.71
CA LYS A 230 -9.43 -19.09 5.49
C LYS A 230 -9.91 -18.66 4.12
N ARG A 231 -10.19 -17.37 3.99
CA ARG A 231 -10.46 -16.67 2.73
C ARG A 231 -9.46 -15.53 2.57
N TRP A 232 -9.09 -15.22 1.34
CA TRP A 232 -8.09 -14.21 1.11
C TRP A 232 -8.27 -13.46 -0.22
N MET A 233 -7.60 -12.32 -0.31
CA MET A 233 -7.48 -11.50 -1.51
C MET A 233 -6.05 -10.99 -1.62
N GLY A 234 -5.60 -10.62 -2.82
CA GLY A 234 -4.24 -10.11 -3.02
C GLY A 234 -3.97 -9.74 -4.48
N PHE A 235 -2.79 -9.12 -4.70
CA PHE A 235 -2.39 -8.70 -6.04
C PHE A 235 -1.93 -9.88 -6.91
N GLY A 236 -2.37 -9.89 -8.17
CA GLY A 236 -1.99 -10.88 -9.17
C GLY A 236 -1.61 -10.26 -10.52
N SER A 237 -0.57 -10.80 -11.13
CA SER A 237 -0.14 -10.41 -12.47
C SER A 237 -1.04 -11.01 -13.55
N LEU A 238 -1.36 -10.24 -14.60
CA LEU A 238 -2.21 -10.71 -15.72
C LEU A 238 -1.46 -11.62 -16.70
N ARG A 239 -0.15 -11.41 -16.87
CA ARG A 239 0.64 -12.10 -17.90
C ARG A 239 0.56 -13.63 -17.84
N PRO A 240 0.71 -14.31 -16.67
CA PRO A 240 0.73 -15.76 -16.61
C PRO A 240 -0.65 -16.41 -16.76
N VAL A 241 -1.75 -15.69 -16.46
CA VAL A 241 -3.08 -16.33 -16.30
C VAL A 241 -3.65 -16.94 -17.59
N LEU A 242 -3.23 -16.47 -18.76
CA LEU A 242 -3.69 -17.00 -20.06
C LEU A 242 -3.00 -18.32 -20.45
N SER A 243 -1.89 -18.66 -19.79
CA SER A 243 -1.17 -19.91 -20.05
C SER A 243 -1.87 -21.13 -19.45
N PRO A 244 -1.61 -22.36 -19.94
CA PRO A 244 -2.12 -23.58 -19.30
C PRO A 244 -1.69 -23.72 -17.83
N ALA A 245 -0.45 -23.32 -17.50
CA ALA A 245 0.04 -23.30 -16.12
C ALA A 245 -0.71 -22.28 -15.26
N GLY A 246 -0.97 -21.08 -15.82
CA GLY A 246 -1.76 -20.04 -15.18
C GLY A 246 -3.18 -20.47 -14.84
N LYS A 247 -3.84 -21.19 -15.75
CA LYS A 247 -5.19 -21.73 -15.48
C LYS A 247 -5.19 -22.75 -14.34
N ARG A 248 -4.20 -23.65 -14.27
CA ARG A 248 -4.04 -24.57 -13.11
C ARG A 248 -3.78 -23.80 -11.81
N MET A 249 -2.97 -22.75 -11.88
CA MET A 249 -2.70 -21.88 -10.75
C MET A 249 -3.97 -21.18 -10.24
N LEU A 250 -4.81 -20.65 -11.13
CA LEU A 250 -6.09 -20.04 -10.76
C LEU A 250 -7.04 -21.03 -10.07
N ASN A 251 -7.13 -22.28 -10.54
CA ASN A 251 -7.88 -23.34 -9.87
C ASN A 251 -7.37 -23.56 -8.43
N ALA A 252 -6.05 -23.71 -8.27
CA ALA A 252 -5.45 -23.90 -6.96
C ALA A 252 -5.68 -22.67 -6.04
N ALA A 253 -5.58 -21.46 -6.58
CA ALA A 253 -5.87 -20.22 -5.85
C ALA A 253 -7.31 -20.18 -5.35
N ARG A 254 -8.27 -20.53 -6.22
CA ARG A 254 -9.69 -20.60 -5.86
C ARG A 254 -9.95 -21.62 -4.76
N GLU A 255 -9.37 -22.80 -4.87
CA GLU A 255 -9.52 -23.90 -3.90
C GLU A 255 -8.85 -23.60 -2.56
N SER A 256 -7.78 -22.79 -2.56
CA SER A 256 -7.14 -22.29 -1.33
C SER A 256 -7.95 -21.21 -0.60
N GLY A 257 -9.04 -20.74 -1.21
CA GLY A 257 -9.93 -19.74 -0.62
C GLY A 257 -9.78 -18.32 -1.16
N MET A 258 -9.09 -18.11 -2.30
CA MET A 258 -9.02 -16.78 -2.93
C MET A 258 -10.41 -16.32 -3.36
N LEU A 259 -10.79 -15.12 -2.94
CA LEU A 259 -12.05 -14.48 -3.29
C LEU A 259 -11.88 -13.46 -4.41
N THR A 260 -10.85 -12.62 -4.31
CA THR A 260 -10.64 -11.50 -5.22
C THR A 260 -9.18 -11.36 -5.59
N ALA A 261 -8.91 -11.26 -6.89
CA ALA A 261 -7.63 -10.85 -7.41
C ALA A 261 -7.61 -9.33 -7.61
N TRP A 262 -6.66 -8.66 -6.99
CA TRP A 262 -6.36 -7.26 -7.23
C TRP A 262 -5.39 -7.17 -8.41
N VAL A 263 -5.75 -6.37 -9.39
CA VAL A 263 -5.01 -6.27 -10.64
C VAL A 263 -4.63 -4.83 -10.90
N GLY A 264 -3.34 -4.55 -11.01
CA GLY A 264 -2.87 -3.26 -11.49
C GLY A 264 -3.18 -3.14 -12.99
N TRP A 265 -4.09 -2.22 -13.34
CA TRP A 265 -4.34 -1.87 -14.74
C TRP A 265 -3.38 -0.77 -15.21
N ASP A 266 -3.00 0.10 -14.31
CA ASP A 266 -2.04 1.19 -14.32
C ASP A 266 -2.37 2.30 -15.34
N ALA A 267 -2.47 2.01 -16.63
CA ALA A 267 -2.80 2.99 -17.67
C ALA A 267 -3.86 2.47 -18.64
N MET A 268 -4.59 3.38 -19.27
CA MET A 268 -5.65 3.03 -20.22
C MET A 268 -5.10 2.52 -21.56
N THR A 269 -3.94 3.02 -21.98
CA THR A 269 -3.31 2.71 -23.26
C THR A 269 -1.97 1.99 -23.11
N ASP A 270 -1.51 1.31 -24.15
CA ASP A 270 -0.18 0.70 -24.18
C ASP A 270 0.93 1.76 -24.20
N GLU A 271 0.66 2.94 -24.77
CA GLU A 271 1.56 4.09 -24.72
C GLU A 271 1.76 4.56 -23.28
N GLY A 272 0.68 4.65 -22.48
CA GLY A 272 0.74 4.94 -21.06
C GLY A 272 1.54 3.88 -20.28
N LEU A 273 1.33 2.59 -20.58
CA LEU A 273 2.11 1.51 -19.98
C LEU A 273 3.60 1.61 -20.33
N LYS A 274 3.94 1.95 -21.59
CA LYS A 274 5.34 2.16 -22.02
C LYS A 274 5.96 3.36 -21.30
N ALA A 275 5.23 4.47 -21.15
CA ALA A 275 5.70 5.65 -20.40
C ALA A 275 6.03 5.30 -18.94
N TYR A 276 5.34 4.32 -18.37
CA TYR A 276 5.58 3.83 -17.01
C TYR A 276 6.61 2.70 -16.94
N HIS A 277 7.16 2.20 -18.06
CA HIS A 277 7.95 0.97 -18.10
C HIS A 277 7.23 -0.20 -17.41
N ALA A 278 5.92 -0.31 -17.63
CA ALA A 278 5.10 -1.39 -17.08
C ALA A 278 5.15 -2.65 -17.96
N ASP A 279 6.37 -3.11 -18.28
CA ASP A 279 6.68 -4.16 -19.26
C ASP A 279 5.95 -5.49 -18.99
N GLY A 280 5.65 -5.76 -17.72
CA GLY A 280 4.87 -6.94 -17.34
C GLY A 280 3.44 -6.97 -17.90
N LYS A 281 2.93 -5.86 -18.43
CA LYS A 281 1.55 -5.67 -18.91
C LYS A 281 1.47 -5.36 -20.40
N ILE A 282 2.55 -4.89 -21.03
CA ILE A 282 2.60 -4.55 -22.45
C ILE A 282 2.42 -5.83 -23.28
N GLY A 283 1.54 -5.76 -24.28
CA GLY A 283 1.23 -6.89 -25.17
C GLY A 283 0.46 -8.04 -24.51
N VAL A 284 -0.15 -7.81 -23.34
CA VAL A 284 -1.08 -8.76 -22.70
C VAL A 284 -2.50 -8.40 -23.08
N ASP A 285 -3.30 -9.37 -23.55
CA ASP A 285 -4.74 -9.18 -23.62
C ASP A 285 -5.31 -9.14 -22.20
N ARG A 286 -5.31 -7.91 -21.64
CA ARG A 286 -5.69 -7.66 -20.24
C ARG A 286 -7.16 -8.01 -19.99
N GLU A 287 -8.04 -7.80 -20.98
CA GLU A 287 -9.47 -8.12 -20.83
C GLU A 287 -9.69 -9.65 -20.86
N ALA A 288 -9.03 -10.38 -21.77
CA ALA A 288 -9.11 -11.83 -21.77
C ALA A 288 -8.54 -12.42 -20.48
N ALA A 289 -7.45 -11.86 -19.96
CA ALA A 289 -6.87 -12.30 -18.68
C ALA A 289 -7.85 -12.08 -17.51
N VAL A 290 -8.52 -10.91 -17.42
CA VAL A 290 -9.54 -10.64 -16.40
C VAL A 290 -10.72 -11.62 -16.54
N ARG A 291 -11.22 -11.86 -17.75
CA ARG A 291 -12.29 -12.86 -17.97
C ARG A 291 -11.85 -14.24 -17.51
N THR A 292 -10.62 -14.65 -17.85
CA THR A 292 -10.07 -15.95 -17.44
C THR A 292 -10.04 -16.08 -15.91
N ILE A 293 -9.64 -15.06 -15.16
CA ILE A 293 -9.66 -15.08 -13.69
C ILE A 293 -11.10 -15.27 -13.19
N LYS A 294 -12.06 -14.54 -13.75
CA LYS A 294 -13.49 -14.65 -13.37
C LYS A 294 -14.08 -16.00 -13.69
N ASP A 295 -13.75 -16.60 -14.84
CA ASP A 295 -14.20 -17.92 -15.26
C ASP A 295 -13.71 -19.03 -14.31
N HIS A 296 -12.61 -18.80 -13.58
CA HIS A 296 -12.13 -19.68 -12.51
C HIS A 296 -12.77 -19.40 -11.14
N GLY A 297 -13.82 -18.55 -11.08
CA GLY A 297 -14.56 -18.27 -9.85
C GLY A 297 -13.87 -17.32 -8.89
N ILE A 298 -12.93 -16.51 -9.36
CA ILE A 298 -12.25 -15.47 -8.58
C ILE A 298 -12.74 -14.11 -9.08
N ASP A 299 -13.21 -13.26 -8.18
CA ASP A 299 -13.57 -11.88 -8.51
C ASP A 299 -12.33 -11.04 -8.83
N VAL A 300 -12.51 -9.90 -9.51
CA VAL A 300 -11.42 -9.02 -9.90
C VAL A 300 -11.72 -7.59 -9.49
N SER A 301 -10.72 -6.93 -8.91
CA SER A 301 -10.69 -5.49 -8.65
C SER A 301 -9.55 -4.84 -9.39
N LEU A 302 -9.83 -3.83 -10.22
CA LEU A 302 -8.80 -3.14 -11.00
C LEU A 302 -8.27 -1.93 -10.25
N PHE A 303 -6.95 -1.76 -10.27
CA PHE A 303 -6.28 -0.59 -9.73
C PHE A 303 -5.79 0.28 -10.89
N TYR A 304 -6.29 1.50 -10.96
CA TYR A 304 -5.96 2.48 -12.00
C TYR A 304 -5.15 3.64 -11.44
N MET A 305 -4.17 4.06 -12.21
CA MET A 305 -3.55 5.37 -12.04
C MET A 305 -4.07 6.30 -13.13
N LEU A 306 -4.61 7.44 -12.75
CA LEU A 306 -5.22 8.43 -13.63
C LEU A 306 -4.55 9.79 -13.45
N GLY A 307 -4.66 10.65 -14.46
CA GLY A 307 -4.16 12.02 -14.42
C GLY A 307 -2.64 12.12 -14.55
N SER A 308 -1.99 11.15 -15.21
CA SER A 308 -0.60 11.25 -15.63
C SER A 308 -0.42 12.36 -16.68
N ARG A 309 0.82 12.74 -16.95
CA ARG A 309 1.11 13.75 -17.99
C ARG A 309 0.79 13.29 -19.42
N ALA A 310 0.47 12.01 -19.62
CA ALA A 310 0.06 11.41 -20.89
C ALA A 310 -1.45 11.16 -20.99
N ASP A 311 -2.20 11.30 -19.90
CA ASP A 311 -3.64 11.04 -19.86
C ASP A 311 -4.45 12.26 -20.33
N SER A 312 -5.72 12.01 -20.66
CA SER A 312 -6.73 13.01 -20.96
C SER A 312 -7.91 12.89 -19.99
N LEU A 313 -8.84 13.84 -20.04
CA LEU A 313 -10.10 13.74 -19.29
C LEU A 313 -10.92 12.51 -19.68
N ASP A 314 -10.85 12.09 -20.94
CA ASP A 314 -11.55 10.89 -21.41
C ASP A 314 -11.08 9.61 -20.74
N ASP A 315 -9.84 9.55 -20.22
CA ASP A 315 -9.33 8.34 -19.58
C ASP A 315 -10.05 8.06 -18.25
N PHE A 316 -10.52 9.07 -17.55
CA PHE A 316 -11.37 8.90 -16.37
C PHE A 316 -12.69 8.20 -16.74
N LYS A 317 -13.35 8.64 -17.83
CA LYS A 317 -14.58 8.02 -18.32
C LYS A 317 -14.33 6.60 -18.85
N ARG A 318 -13.29 6.40 -19.66
CA ARG A 318 -12.91 5.08 -20.18
C ARG A 318 -12.63 4.07 -19.09
N SER A 319 -12.04 4.49 -17.97
CA SER A 319 -11.80 3.61 -16.84
C SER A 319 -13.10 3.01 -16.27
N LEU A 320 -14.17 3.83 -16.17
CA LEU A 320 -15.50 3.36 -15.76
C LEU A 320 -16.13 2.42 -16.81
N GLU A 321 -15.97 2.72 -18.09
CA GLU A 321 -16.50 1.89 -19.19
C GLU A 321 -15.83 0.51 -19.22
N VAL A 322 -14.51 0.44 -18.98
CA VAL A 322 -13.77 -0.84 -18.87
C VAL A 322 -14.27 -1.65 -17.69
N ALA A 323 -14.41 -1.02 -16.52
CA ALA A 323 -14.91 -1.70 -15.33
C ALA A 323 -16.33 -2.26 -15.53
N ASP A 324 -17.23 -1.49 -16.16
CA ASP A 324 -18.59 -1.92 -16.46
C ASP A 324 -18.64 -3.07 -17.47
N ARG A 325 -17.86 -2.97 -18.55
CA ARG A 325 -17.79 -3.99 -19.59
C ARG A 325 -17.28 -5.33 -19.04
N LEU A 326 -16.27 -5.28 -18.21
CA LEU A 326 -15.72 -6.47 -17.56
C LEU A 326 -16.54 -6.94 -16.36
N GLY A 327 -17.43 -6.10 -15.84
CA GLY A 327 -18.22 -6.39 -14.64
C GLY A 327 -17.31 -6.62 -13.42
N VAL A 328 -16.42 -5.67 -13.16
CA VAL A 328 -15.43 -5.71 -12.07
C VAL A 328 -15.48 -4.41 -11.26
N SER A 329 -15.01 -4.47 -10.02
CA SER A 329 -14.79 -3.27 -9.23
C SER A 329 -13.49 -2.58 -9.66
N MET A 330 -13.33 -1.29 -9.31
CA MET A 330 -12.09 -0.57 -9.55
C MET A 330 -11.73 0.38 -8.39
N HIS A 331 -10.44 0.65 -8.28
CA HIS A 331 -9.86 1.57 -7.33
C HIS A 331 -9.03 2.61 -8.08
N PRO A 332 -9.59 3.78 -8.39
CA PRO A 332 -8.85 4.86 -9.02
C PRO A 332 -7.89 5.52 -8.02
N SER A 333 -6.78 6.01 -8.53
CA SER A 333 -5.82 6.85 -7.80
C SER A 333 -5.24 7.86 -8.78
N LEU A 334 -5.05 9.10 -8.38
CA LEU A 334 -4.19 9.99 -9.14
C LEU A 334 -2.74 9.51 -9.04
N VAL A 335 -1.99 9.76 -10.11
CA VAL A 335 -0.56 9.43 -10.16
C VAL A 335 0.21 10.17 -9.08
N VAL A 336 0.98 9.43 -8.29
CA VAL A 336 1.80 9.97 -7.20
C VAL A 336 3.28 9.71 -7.48
N PRO A 337 4.08 10.75 -7.68
CA PRO A 337 5.54 10.63 -7.82
C PRO A 337 6.20 10.50 -6.44
N TYR A 338 6.16 9.30 -5.86
CA TYR A 338 6.72 9.00 -4.54
C TYR A 338 8.24 9.22 -4.48
N PRO A 339 8.80 9.65 -3.34
CA PRO A 339 10.25 9.78 -3.17
C PRO A 339 10.96 8.44 -3.42
N GLY A 340 12.14 8.50 -4.02
CA GLY A 340 12.93 7.32 -4.39
C GLY A 340 12.45 6.60 -5.67
N THR A 341 11.41 7.07 -6.34
CA THR A 341 10.93 6.50 -7.62
C THR A 341 11.48 7.24 -8.83
N LYS A 342 11.68 6.51 -9.93
CA LYS A 342 12.09 7.11 -11.22
C LYS A 342 11.06 8.12 -11.74
N LEU A 343 9.78 7.89 -11.48
CA LEU A 343 8.72 8.83 -11.86
C LEU A 343 8.90 10.20 -11.19
N ARG A 344 9.35 10.23 -9.92
CA ARG A 344 9.63 11.48 -9.23
C ARG A 344 10.79 12.24 -9.89
N GLU A 345 11.82 11.54 -10.32
CA GLU A 345 12.94 12.13 -11.06
C GLU A 345 12.46 12.69 -12.41
N GLN A 346 11.70 11.92 -13.18
CA GLN A 346 11.13 12.32 -14.48
C GLN A 346 10.17 13.52 -14.36
N TYR A 347 9.37 13.54 -13.28
CA TYR A 347 8.40 14.61 -13.04
C TYR A 347 8.95 15.77 -12.23
N GLY A 348 10.22 15.69 -11.80
CA GLY A 348 10.90 16.71 -11.00
C GLY A 348 10.67 18.15 -11.48
N PRO A 349 10.84 18.46 -12.80
CA PRO A 349 10.61 19.81 -13.35
C PRO A 349 9.16 20.29 -13.28
N TYR A 350 8.21 19.41 -13.02
CA TYR A 350 6.77 19.70 -13.04
C TYR A 350 6.12 19.61 -11.66
N LEU A 351 6.86 19.16 -10.65
CA LEU A 351 6.35 18.98 -9.29
C LEU A 351 6.01 20.32 -8.64
N TYR A 352 4.92 20.34 -7.87
CA TYR A 352 4.65 21.42 -6.90
C TYR A 352 5.48 21.14 -5.64
N LYS A 353 6.69 21.71 -5.55
CA LYS A 353 7.72 21.35 -4.55
C LYS A 353 7.29 21.58 -3.10
N ASP A 354 6.44 22.60 -2.87
CA ASP A 354 5.99 22.97 -1.51
C ASP A 354 4.74 22.22 -1.06
N MET A 355 4.29 21.22 -1.82
CA MET A 355 3.23 20.35 -1.36
C MET A 355 3.78 19.38 -0.30
N GLY A 356 3.24 19.45 0.91
CA GLY A 356 3.61 18.55 2.01
C GLY A 356 3.30 17.08 1.69
N TRP A 357 4.00 16.18 2.37
CA TRP A 357 3.84 14.74 2.17
C TRP A 357 2.44 14.22 2.46
N GLU A 358 1.65 14.91 3.26
CA GLU A 358 0.24 14.60 3.55
C GLU A 358 -0.66 14.64 2.32
N TYR A 359 -0.23 15.28 1.24
CA TYR A 359 -0.96 15.31 -0.05
C TYR A 359 -0.60 14.15 -0.98
N TYR A 360 0.42 13.33 -0.66
CA TYR A 360 0.85 12.18 -1.47
C TYR A 360 -0.04 10.95 -1.26
N THR A 361 -1.35 11.14 -1.39
CA THR A 361 -2.37 10.13 -1.07
C THR A 361 -3.02 9.48 -2.28
N GLY A 362 -2.72 9.97 -3.49
CA GLY A 362 -3.43 9.57 -4.71
C GLY A 362 -4.76 10.28 -4.93
N ALA A 363 -5.10 11.28 -4.13
CA ALA A 363 -6.29 12.13 -4.30
C ALA A 363 -5.95 13.56 -4.73
N TYR A 364 -4.68 13.95 -4.66
CA TYR A 364 -4.21 15.28 -5.01
C TYR A 364 -3.27 15.25 -6.21
N ALA A 365 -3.40 16.24 -7.09
CA ALA A 365 -2.51 16.43 -8.23
C ALA A 365 -1.23 17.16 -7.76
N LEU A 366 -0.09 16.50 -7.91
CA LEU A 366 1.19 16.93 -7.36
C LEU A 366 2.13 17.54 -8.40
N PHE A 367 1.71 17.66 -9.64
CA PHE A 367 2.53 18.14 -10.76
C PHE A 367 1.70 18.80 -11.85
N ASP A 368 2.35 19.60 -12.69
CA ASP A 368 1.76 20.24 -13.86
C ASP A 368 1.46 19.26 -14.99
N HIS A 369 0.35 19.48 -15.67
CA HIS A 369 -0.04 18.74 -16.86
C HIS A 369 0.18 19.58 -18.12
N PRO A 370 0.61 18.99 -19.28
CA PRO A 370 0.81 19.73 -20.52
C PRO A 370 -0.50 20.23 -21.14
N ASP A 371 -1.61 19.50 -20.95
CA ASP A 371 -2.92 19.91 -21.39
C ASP A 371 -3.51 20.94 -20.39
N PRO A 372 -3.82 22.17 -20.82
CA PRO A 372 -4.40 23.19 -19.95
C PRO A 372 -5.80 22.85 -19.43
N ALA A 373 -6.53 21.91 -20.05
CA ALA A 373 -7.82 21.42 -19.56
C ALA A 373 -7.65 20.50 -18.33
N MET A 374 -6.48 19.91 -18.14
CA MET A 374 -6.14 18.99 -17.05
C MET A 374 -5.54 19.73 -15.85
N THR A 375 -6.16 20.82 -15.41
CA THR A 375 -5.70 21.54 -14.22
C THR A 375 -5.69 20.62 -13.00
N PRO A 376 -4.91 20.95 -11.94
CA PRO A 376 -4.92 20.16 -10.70
C PRO A 376 -6.31 19.94 -10.15
N GLU A 377 -7.11 21.01 -10.09
CA GLU A 377 -8.46 21.00 -9.53
C GLU A 377 -9.40 20.11 -10.36
N VAL A 378 -9.30 20.15 -11.69
CA VAL A 378 -10.08 19.31 -12.60
C VAL A 378 -9.71 17.83 -12.41
N ARG A 379 -8.42 17.49 -12.34
CA ARG A 379 -7.98 16.10 -12.12
C ARG A 379 -8.45 15.55 -10.77
N GLU A 380 -8.39 16.37 -9.72
CA GLU A 380 -8.87 16.00 -8.38
C GLU A 380 -10.38 15.82 -8.34
N GLU A 381 -11.13 16.72 -8.94
CA GLU A 381 -12.59 16.62 -9.04
C GLU A 381 -12.99 15.35 -9.81
N GLN A 382 -12.40 15.11 -10.97
CA GLN A 382 -12.62 13.90 -11.76
C GLN A 382 -12.26 12.61 -11.00
N PHE A 383 -11.21 12.64 -10.20
CA PHE A 383 -10.85 11.51 -9.32
C PHE A 383 -11.96 11.23 -8.29
N PHE A 384 -12.47 12.26 -7.60
CA PHE A 384 -13.53 12.06 -6.60
C PHE A 384 -14.85 11.62 -7.25
N GLU A 385 -15.22 12.24 -8.36
CA GLU A 385 -16.43 11.87 -9.11
C GLU A 385 -16.35 10.42 -9.61
N THR A 386 -15.23 10.03 -10.23
CA THR A 386 -14.98 8.66 -10.68
C THR A 386 -15.04 7.67 -9.50
N SER A 387 -14.41 7.99 -8.38
CA SER A 387 -14.41 7.14 -7.17
C SER A 387 -15.81 6.95 -6.59
N LEU A 388 -16.63 8.01 -6.58
CA LEU A 388 -18.02 7.95 -6.09
C LEU A 388 -18.95 7.25 -7.07
N GLU A 389 -18.72 7.39 -8.38
CA GLU A 389 -19.51 6.72 -9.42
C GLU A 389 -19.24 5.20 -9.43
N VAL A 390 -17.99 4.77 -9.26
CA VAL A 390 -17.64 3.33 -9.07
C VAL A 390 -18.45 2.73 -7.92
N LEU A 391 -18.58 3.45 -6.83
CA LEU A 391 -19.24 3.01 -5.60
C LEU A 391 -20.75 3.36 -5.57
N ARG A 392 -21.33 3.77 -6.70
CA ARG A 392 -22.77 4.01 -6.81
C ARG A 392 -23.53 2.70 -6.63
N LEU A 393 -24.55 2.71 -5.76
CA LEU A 393 -25.27 1.50 -5.35
C LEU A 393 -25.74 0.64 -6.54
N GLY A 394 -26.32 1.27 -7.57
CA GLY A 394 -26.76 0.54 -8.77
C GLY A 394 -25.63 -0.14 -9.54
N ARG A 395 -24.41 0.43 -9.54
CA ARG A 395 -23.23 -0.17 -10.15
C ARG A 395 -22.69 -1.32 -9.30
N VAL A 396 -22.64 -1.12 -7.98
CA VAL A 396 -22.23 -2.14 -7.01
C VAL A 396 -23.16 -3.37 -7.09
N LEU A 397 -24.47 -3.16 -7.15
CA LEU A 397 -25.45 -4.26 -7.29
C LEU A 397 -25.29 -4.99 -8.63
N ARG A 398 -25.11 -4.28 -9.75
CA ARG A 398 -24.81 -4.91 -11.04
C ARG A 398 -23.52 -5.72 -11.04
N HIS A 399 -22.49 -5.20 -10.38
CA HIS A 399 -21.24 -5.94 -10.21
C HIS A 399 -21.47 -7.22 -9.41
N MET A 400 -22.18 -7.14 -8.29
CA MET A 400 -22.50 -8.32 -7.46
C MET A 400 -23.20 -9.43 -8.26
N LEU A 401 -24.12 -9.07 -9.17
CA LEU A 401 -24.79 -10.06 -10.03
C LEU A 401 -23.85 -10.75 -11.02
N LYS A 402 -22.70 -10.14 -11.32
CA LYS A 402 -21.67 -10.65 -12.23
C LYS A 402 -20.48 -11.31 -11.52
N VAL A 403 -20.42 -11.25 -10.19
CA VAL A 403 -19.40 -11.97 -9.40
C VAL A 403 -19.64 -13.47 -9.52
N PRO A 404 -18.61 -14.27 -9.81
CA PRO A 404 -18.76 -15.71 -9.95
C PRO A 404 -19.37 -16.36 -8.70
N TRP A 405 -20.44 -17.12 -8.88
CA TRP A 405 -21.09 -17.86 -7.79
C TRP A 405 -20.23 -19.05 -7.37
N ALA A 406 -19.37 -18.82 -6.44
CA ALA A 406 -18.41 -19.80 -5.97
C ALA A 406 -18.88 -20.56 -4.72
N GLY A 407 -20.18 -20.79 -4.59
CA GLY A 407 -20.74 -21.51 -3.43
C GLY A 407 -20.75 -20.71 -2.11
N PHE A 408 -20.50 -19.39 -2.17
CA PHE A 408 -20.47 -18.50 -1.01
C PHE A 408 -21.39 -17.29 -1.21
N PRO A 409 -22.66 -17.37 -0.82
CA PRO A 409 -23.55 -16.20 -0.81
C PRO A 409 -23.01 -15.05 0.05
N HIS A 410 -22.15 -15.37 1.04
CA HIS A 410 -21.54 -14.37 1.91
C HIS A 410 -20.45 -13.51 1.24
N ALA A 411 -19.80 -13.95 0.16
CA ALA A 411 -18.80 -13.16 -0.55
C ALA A 411 -19.41 -11.90 -1.18
N HIS A 412 -20.63 -12.00 -1.71
CA HIS A 412 -21.37 -10.88 -2.26
C HIS A 412 -21.75 -9.85 -1.18
N ILE A 413 -22.25 -10.36 -0.04
CA ILE A 413 -22.60 -9.51 1.10
C ILE A 413 -21.35 -8.82 1.67
N LEU A 414 -20.24 -9.52 1.79
CA LEU A 414 -18.98 -8.97 2.27
C LEU A 414 -18.41 -7.92 1.31
N SER A 415 -18.50 -8.14 -0.01
CA SER A 415 -18.15 -7.13 -1.02
C SER A 415 -19.00 -5.87 -0.85
N LEU A 416 -20.32 -5.99 -0.73
CA LEU A 416 -21.21 -4.87 -0.49
C LEU A 416 -20.89 -4.16 0.83
N MET A 417 -20.76 -4.89 1.91
CA MET A 417 -20.47 -4.35 3.24
C MET A 417 -19.11 -3.63 3.30
N SER A 418 -18.12 -4.07 2.53
CA SER A 418 -16.83 -3.38 2.44
C SER A 418 -16.91 -2.09 1.62
N GLN A 419 -17.76 -2.02 0.60
CA GLN A 419 -17.86 -0.86 -0.29
C GLN A 419 -18.65 0.31 0.32
N ILE A 420 -19.61 0.05 1.21
CA ILE A 420 -20.39 1.11 1.88
C ILE A 420 -19.51 2.03 2.75
N PRO A 421 -18.66 1.50 3.65
CA PRO A 421 -17.74 2.34 4.43
C PRO A 421 -16.73 3.08 3.54
N VAL A 422 -16.24 2.43 2.47
CA VAL A 422 -15.33 3.05 1.50
C VAL A 422 -16.00 4.24 0.82
N ARG A 423 -17.25 4.06 0.34
CA ARG A 423 -18.04 5.15 -0.26
C ARG A 423 -18.26 6.31 0.71
N HIS A 424 -18.55 6.01 1.96
CA HIS A 424 -18.69 7.04 2.98
C HIS A 424 -17.37 7.81 3.20
N GLY A 425 -16.25 7.09 3.26
CA GLY A 425 -14.91 7.67 3.35
C GLY A 425 -14.60 8.60 2.16
N TYR A 426 -14.89 8.18 0.93
CA TYR A 426 -14.71 9.04 -0.26
C TYR A 426 -15.61 10.27 -0.24
N LYS A 427 -16.86 10.16 0.24
CA LYS A 427 -17.74 11.34 0.40
C LYS A 427 -17.15 12.34 1.39
N LEU A 428 -16.73 11.88 2.56
CA LEU A 428 -16.09 12.76 3.55
C LEU A 428 -14.81 13.39 3.01
N ALA A 429 -13.99 12.62 2.31
CA ALA A 429 -12.77 13.13 1.68
C ALA A 429 -13.08 14.17 0.59
N TYR A 430 -14.13 13.97 -0.18
CA TYR A 430 -14.56 14.93 -1.21
C TYR A 430 -15.09 16.22 -0.62
N GLU A 431 -15.91 16.16 0.43
CA GLU A 431 -16.38 17.37 1.13
C GLU A 431 -15.21 18.12 1.79
N LYS A 432 -14.27 17.41 2.42
CA LYS A 432 -13.05 18.00 2.93
C LYS A 432 -12.25 18.69 1.82
N TRP A 433 -12.03 18.00 0.69
CA TRP A 433 -11.34 18.56 -0.45
C TRP A 433 -12.02 19.84 -0.98
N LYS A 434 -13.36 19.85 -1.12
CA LYS A 434 -14.11 21.05 -1.52
C LYS A 434 -13.89 22.23 -0.59
N ALA A 435 -13.83 21.97 0.72
CA ALA A 435 -13.58 23.01 1.72
C ALA A 435 -12.14 23.55 1.66
N GLU A 436 -11.16 22.68 1.35
CA GLU A 436 -9.74 23.01 1.38
C GLU A 436 -9.16 23.38 0.00
N ARG A 437 -9.89 23.16 -1.12
CA ARG A 437 -9.36 23.29 -2.49
C ARG A 437 -8.75 24.67 -2.80
N SER A 438 -9.31 25.73 -2.25
CA SER A 438 -8.77 27.09 -2.44
C SER A 438 -7.40 27.23 -1.75
N ALA A 439 -7.26 26.78 -0.52
CA ALA A 439 -5.99 26.81 0.22
C ALA A 439 -4.91 25.92 -0.44
N VAL A 440 -5.32 24.76 -0.99
CA VAL A 440 -4.42 23.87 -1.74
C VAL A 440 -3.97 24.54 -3.06
N ALA A 441 -4.88 25.21 -3.76
CA ALA A 441 -4.55 25.98 -4.98
C ALA A 441 -3.60 27.14 -4.66
N ASP A 442 -3.76 27.81 -3.52
CA ASP A 442 -2.83 28.87 -3.07
C ASP A 442 -1.44 28.31 -2.79
N LYS A 443 -1.33 27.16 -2.13
CA LYS A 443 -0.05 26.48 -1.91
C LYS A 443 0.66 26.21 -3.25
N ARG A 444 -0.04 25.68 -4.25
CA ARG A 444 0.52 25.43 -5.59
C ARG A 444 0.98 26.72 -6.28
N ARG A 445 0.21 27.81 -6.17
CA ARG A 445 0.59 29.11 -6.74
C ARG A 445 1.84 29.67 -6.11
N ASN A 446 1.99 29.53 -4.81
CA ASN A 446 3.17 29.99 -4.07
C ASN A 446 4.42 29.18 -4.46
N ALA A 447 4.28 27.85 -4.59
CA ALA A 447 5.36 26.97 -5.09
C ALA A 447 5.90 27.43 -6.44
N ARG A 448 5.01 27.77 -7.40
CA ARG A 448 5.41 28.27 -8.72
C ARG A 448 6.05 29.67 -8.68
N ARG A 449 5.65 30.55 -7.76
CA ARG A 449 6.22 31.90 -7.64
C ARG A 449 7.65 31.86 -7.14
N GLN A 450 7.97 30.99 -6.20
CA GLN A 450 9.32 30.84 -5.67
C GLN A 450 10.32 30.37 -6.74
N GLU A 451 9.90 29.48 -7.65
CA GLU A 451 10.72 29.02 -8.78
C GLU A 451 11.02 30.13 -9.81
N ARG A 452 10.11 31.12 -9.97
CA ARG A 452 10.34 32.28 -10.88
C ARG A 452 11.20 33.37 -10.28
N VAL A 453 11.36 33.40 -8.96
CA VAL A 453 12.14 34.42 -8.23
C VAL A 453 13.60 33.98 -8.04
N LEU A 454 13.95 32.71 -8.26
CA LEU A 454 15.30 32.18 -8.25
C LEU A 454 15.71 31.66 -9.66
N PRO A 455 15.98 32.54 -10.65
CA PRO A 455 16.60 32.07 -11.87
C PRO A 455 18.12 31.94 -11.61
N GLY A 456 18.59 30.69 -11.47
CA GLY A 456 20.00 30.36 -11.69
C GLY A 456 20.93 30.68 -10.50
N ILE A 457 21.18 29.69 -9.68
CA ILE A 457 22.55 29.42 -9.15
C ILE A 457 22.90 27.98 -9.53
#